data_ed5ce59fe44cf9fb8da3fd0eed850222
#
_entry.id   ed5ce59fe44cf9fb8da3fd0eed850222
#
_cell.length_a   1.000
_cell.length_b   1.000
_cell.length_c   1.000
_cell.angle_alpha   90.00
_cell.angle_beta   90.00
_cell.angle_gamma   90.00
#
_symmetry.space_group_name_H-M   'P 1'
#
loop_
_entity.id
_entity.type
_entity.pdbx_description
1 polymer ?
#
loop_
_entity_poly.entity_id
_entity_poly.type
_entity_poly.pdbx_seq_one_letter_code
_entity_poly.pdbx_strand_id
1 'polypeptide(L)'
;MKFKEFKIWKYNEDFNQMALMFSPKVPIIKNLGIVFHHSGDLKPVPDERCDWYKVIYRWHTEGRGWDSIGYDFVIERTGDIVATDRWLYQREGYHAVGLIDGESVNKRCVGVCIVGNGNLQKMTPEQKHAIALLYDYLSVFGIKNFYPHAIFSKKKTCPTANYWKDILEAIGW
;
A
#
# COMPACT_ATOMS: atom_id res chain seq x y z
N MET A 1 -18.23 -13.53 -7.78
CA MET A 1 -17.93 -13.62 -6.35
C MET A 1 -17.31 -12.31 -5.90
N LYS A 2 -17.96 -11.51 -5.08
CA LYS A 2 -17.39 -10.24 -4.58
C LYS A 2 -16.50 -10.57 -3.38
N PHE A 3 -15.19 -10.65 -3.60
CA PHE A 3 -14.23 -10.76 -2.51
C PHE A 3 -14.10 -9.40 -1.82
N LYS A 4 -14.65 -9.27 -0.64
CA LYS A 4 -14.55 -8.08 0.22
C LYS A 4 -13.90 -8.49 1.53
N GLU A 5 -12.69 -9.02 1.46
CA GLU A 5 -11.96 -9.39 2.65
C GLU A 5 -10.85 -8.37 2.91
N PHE A 6 -10.92 -7.75 4.08
CA PHE A 6 -9.87 -6.90 4.62
C PHE A 6 -9.36 -7.55 5.90
N LYS A 7 -8.03 -7.62 6.04
CA LYS A 7 -7.37 -7.99 7.29
C LYS A 7 -6.68 -6.75 7.83
N ILE A 8 -6.93 -6.38 9.06
CA ILE A 8 -6.41 -5.16 9.68
C ILE A 8 -5.51 -5.58 10.84
N TRP A 9 -4.22 -5.26 10.70
CA TRP A 9 -3.27 -5.34 11.80
C TRP A 9 -3.21 -3.97 12.48
N LYS A 10 -3.33 -3.98 13.80
CA LYS A 10 -3.24 -2.78 14.62
C LYS A 10 -1.79 -2.50 14.98
N TYR A 11 -1.39 -1.23 14.96
CA TYR A 11 -0.02 -0.77 15.15
C TYR A 11 0.67 -1.35 16.40
N ASN A 12 -0.07 -1.63 17.46
CA ASN A 12 0.46 -2.17 18.72
C ASN A 12 0.40 -3.70 18.83
N GLU A 13 -0.03 -4.41 17.78
CA GLU A 13 -0.08 -5.86 17.75
C GLU A 13 1.28 -6.47 17.39
N ASP A 14 1.49 -7.75 17.77
CA ASP A 14 2.71 -8.48 17.47
C ASP A 14 2.93 -8.66 15.96
N PHE A 15 4.18 -8.47 15.52
CA PHE A 15 4.59 -8.69 14.12
C PHE A 15 4.29 -10.11 13.62
N ASN A 16 4.44 -11.14 14.47
CA ASN A 16 4.12 -12.51 14.10
C ASN A 16 2.62 -12.69 13.83
N GLN A 17 1.76 -11.98 14.55
CA GLN A 17 0.33 -11.96 14.27
C GLN A 17 0.04 -11.30 12.93
N MET A 18 0.74 -10.22 12.59
CA MET A 18 0.63 -9.59 11.26
C MET A 18 0.99 -10.59 10.16
N ALA A 19 2.11 -11.29 10.30
CA ALA A 19 2.58 -12.26 9.31
C ALA A 19 1.58 -13.40 9.08
N LEU A 20 0.98 -13.93 10.16
CA LEU A 20 -0.08 -14.93 10.07
C LEU A 20 -1.36 -14.39 9.45
N MET A 21 -1.78 -13.20 9.88
CA MET A 21 -3.01 -12.55 9.42
C MET A 21 -2.96 -12.23 7.92
N PHE A 22 -1.81 -11.79 7.42
CA PHE A 22 -1.60 -11.38 6.04
C PHE A 22 -1.11 -12.50 5.13
N SER A 23 -0.99 -13.72 5.63
CA SER A 23 -0.57 -14.86 4.82
C SER A 23 -1.44 -15.01 3.57
N PRO A 24 -0.85 -15.01 2.36
CA PRO A 24 -1.59 -15.19 1.12
C PRO A 24 -2.30 -16.55 1.11
N LYS A 25 -3.52 -16.57 0.59
CA LYS A 25 -4.35 -17.78 0.49
C LYS A 25 -4.11 -18.60 -0.78
N VAL A 26 -3.28 -18.05 -1.66
CA VAL A 26 -2.87 -18.66 -2.94
C VAL A 26 -1.39 -18.41 -3.18
N PRO A 27 -0.72 -19.14 -4.08
CA PRO A 27 0.69 -18.92 -4.40
C PRO A 27 0.97 -17.48 -4.82
N ILE A 28 2.10 -16.92 -4.36
CA ILE A 28 2.49 -15.53 -4.65
C ILE A 28 2.91 -15.40 -6.11
N ILE A 29 2.30 -14.45 -6.81
CA ILE A 29 2.65 -14.05 -8.18
C ILE A 29 3.23 -12.64 -8.24
N LYS A 30 3.01 -11.81 -7.21
CA LYS A 30 3.51 -10.44 -7.12
C LYS A 30 4.92 -10.45 -6.51
N ASN A 31 5.93 -10.53 -7.35
CA ASN A 31 7.32 -10.74 -6.95
C ASN A 31 8.32 -9.77 -7.59
N LEU A 32 7.87 -8.81 -8.41
CA LEU A 32 8.77 -7.86 -9.08
C LEU A 32 9.10 -6.64 -8.22
N GLY A 33 8.31 -6.33 -7.21
CA GLY A 33 8.59 -5.24 -6.29
C GLY A 33 7.35 -4.62 -5.65
N ILE A 34 7.59 -3.54 -4.92
CA ILE A 34 6.60 -2.77 -4.20
C ILE A 34 6.46 -1.41 -4.89
N VAL A 35 5.25 -0.97 -5.19
CA VAL A 35 4.98 0.38 -5.68
C VAL A 35 4.29 1.17 -4.57
N PHE A 36 4.97 2.22 -4.11
CA PHE A 36 4.45 3.09 -3.07
C PHE A 36 3.63 4.24 -3.65
N HIS A 37 2.49 4.49 -3.02
CA HIS A 37 1.55 5.56 -3.33
C HIS A 37 1.22 6.36 -2.07
N HIS A 38 0.66 7.55 -2.24
CA HIS A 38 -0.10 8.25 -1.22
C HIS A 38 -1.57 8.34 -1.65
N SER A 39 -2.50 8.51 -0.70
CA SER A 39 -3.92 8.66 -1.03
C SER A 39 -4.23 9.98 -1.75
N GLY A 40 -3.37 11.00 -1.58
CA GLY A 40 -3.43 12.25 -2.35
C GLY A 40 -4.61 13.14 -1.97
N ASP A 41 -5.00 13.12 -0.70
CA ASP A 41 -6.14 13.86 -0.18
C ASP A 41 -6.02 15.36 -0.41
N LEU A 42 -7.17 16.04 -0.62
CA LEU A 42 -7.23 17.50 -0.83
C LEU A 42 -7.04 18.31 0.46
N LYS A 43 -7.19 17.66 1.61
CA LYS A 43 -6.98 18.23 2.95
C LYS A 43 -6.16 17.26 3.79
N PRO A 44 -5.44 17.75 4.83
CA PRO A 44 -4.78 16.86 5.77
C PRO A 44 -5.75 15.85 6.39
N VAL A 45 -5.35 14.59 6.46
CA VAL A 45 -6.09 13.54 7.17
C VAL A 45 -5.63 13.56 8.62
N PRO A 46 -6.53 13.59 9.62
CA PRO A 46 -6.17 13.59 11.03
C PRO A 46 -5.30 12.38 11.40
N ASP A 47 -4.30 12.60 12.27
CA ASP A 47 -3.31 11.56 12.61
C ASP A 47 -3.91 10.37 13.35
N GLU A 48 -5.03 10.57 14.06
CA GLU A 48 -5.79 9.52 14.76
C GLU A 48 -6.69 8.66 13.85
N ARG A 49 -6.77 8.96 12.52
CA ARG A 49 -7.62 8.19 11.60
C ARG A 49 -7.03 6.82 11.31
N CYS A 50 -7.87 5.81 11.50
CA CYS A 50 -7.54 4.39 11.31
C CYS A 50 -8.55 3.64 10.43
N ASP A 51 -9.43 4.37 9.74
CA ASP A 51 -10.47 3.79 8.88
C ASP A 51 -10.58 4.49 7.51
N TRP A 52 -9.52 5.19 7.09
CA TRP A 52 -9.48 5.90 5.81
C TRP A 52 -9.55 4.94 4.61
N TYR A 53 -9.12 3.68 4.80
CA TYR A 53 -9.30 2.63 3.80
C TYR A 53 -10.76 2.48 3.36
N LYS A 54 -11.74 2.76 4.22
CA LYS A 54 -13.17 2.77 3.88
C LYS A 54 -13.52 3.90 2.92
N VAL A 55 -12.86 5.06 3.06
CA VAL A 55 -13.01 6.19 2.14
C VAL A 55 -12.41 5.83 0.78
N ILE A 56 -11.18 5.28 0.77
CA ILE A 56 -10.52 4.78 -0.45
C ILE A 56 -11.38 3.71 -1.12
N TYR A 57 -11.94 2.77 -0.34
CA TYR A 57 -12.85 1.74 -0.85
C TYR A 57 -14.04 2.35 -1.60
N ARG A 58 -14.72 3.33 -1.01
CA ARG A 58 -15.84 4.02 -1.67
C ARG A 58 -15.40 4.76 -2.93
N TRP A 59 -14.28 5.47 -2.90
CA TRP A 59 -13.76 6.13 -4.11
C TRP A 59 -13.49 5.16 -5.25
N HIS A 60 -12.98 3.98 -4.94
CA HIS A 60 -12.67 2.98 -5.95
C HIS A 60 -13.91 2.23 -6.43
N THR A 61 -14.83 1.87 -5.54
CA THR A 61 -16.01 1.07 -5.90
C THR A 61 -17.15 1.92 -6.44
N GLU A 62 -17.50 3.01 -5.76
CA GLU A 62 -18.61 3.87 -6.16
C GLU A 62 -18.18 4.91 -7.21
N GLY A 63 -16.97 5.48 -7.04
CA GLY A 63 -16.46 6.52 -7.94
C GLY A 63 -15.86 5.99 -9.25
N ARG A 64 -15.23 4.81 -9.25
CA ARG A 64 -14.55 4.21 -10.41
C ARG A 64 -15.20 2.92 -10.91
N GLY A 65 -16.17 2.39 -10.17
CA GLY A 65 -16.85 1.13 -10.52
C GLY A 65 -15.97 -0.12 -10.36
N TRP A 66 -14.86 -0.03 -9.60
CA TRP A 66 -14.00 -1.18 -9.34
C TRP A 66 -14.66 -2.13 -8.33
N ASP A 67 -14.23 -3.38 -8.34
CA ASP A 67 -14.79 -4.42 -7.47
C ASP A 67 -14.25 -4.36 -6.02
N SER A 68 -13.11 -3.69 -5.80
CA SER A 68 -12.48 -3.51 -4.49
C SER A 68 -11.48 -2.34 -4.50
N ILE A 69 -10.71 -2.16 -3.40
CA ILE A 69 -9.55 -1.27 -3.36
C ILE A 69 -8.53 -1.73 -4.42
N GLY A 70 -7.94 -0.79 -5.15
CA GLY A 70 -6.95 -1.09 -6.19
C GLY A 70 -5.57 -1.46 -5.66
N TYR A 71 -5.28 -1.17 -4.39
CA TYR A 71 -4.00 -1.46 -3.70
C TYR A 71 -4.03 -2.80 -2.98
N ASP A 72 -2.85 -3.38 -2.76
CA ASP A 72 -2.67 -4.59 -1.93
C ASP A 72 -2.70 -4.28 -0.44
N PHE A 73 -2.09 -3.14 -0.07
CA PHE A 73 -2.06 -2.66 1.31
C PHE A 73 -2.40 -1.18 1.40
N VAL A 74 -3.01 -0.80 2.53
CA VAL A 74 -3.22 0.59 2.93
C VAL A 74 -2.60 0.77 4.31
N ILE A 75 -1.79 1.81 4.49
CA ILE A 75 -1.19 2.19 5.77
C ILE A 75 -1.91 3.44 6.26
N GLU A 76 -2.66 3.28 7.36
CA GLU A 76 -3.42 4.35 8.00
C GLU A 76 -2.51 5.37 8.71
N ARG A 77 -3.07 6.53 9.08
CA ARG A 77 -2.33 7.55 9.84
C ARG A 77 -1.85 7.03 11.19
N THR A 78 -2.59 6.16 11.82
CA THR A 78 -2.24 5.48 13.07
C THR A 78 -1.14 4.44 12.94
N GLY A 79 -0.67 4.13 11.74
CA GLY A 79 0.25 3.01 11.47
C GLY A 79 -0.43 1.65 11.34
N ASP A 80 -1.75 1.58 11.48
CA ASP A 80 -2.49 0.34 11.19
C ASP A 80 -2.31 -0.05 9.73
N ILE A 81 -2.12 -1.33 9.46
CA ILE A 81 -1.94 -1.87 8.11
C ILE A 81 -3.19 -2.66 7.71
N VAL A 82 -3.76 -2.31 6.59
CA VAL A 82 -4.89 -3.03 6.00
C VAL A 82 -4.41 -3.82 4.80
N ALA A 83 -4.46 -5.15 4.88
CA ALA A 83 -4.29 -6.04 3.73
C ALA A 83 -5.63 -6.25 3.04
N THR A 84 -5.67 -6.06 1.72
CA THR A 84 -6.88 -6.21 0.90
C THR A 84 -6.94 -7.58 0.25
N ASP A 85 -8.07 -7.88 -0.37
CA ASP A 85 -8.24 -9.08 -1.19
C ASP A 85 -7.25 -9.16 -2.36
N ARG A 86 -6.67 -8.03 -2.80
CA ARG A 86 -5.62 -8.02 -3.84
C ARG A 86 -4.37 -8.78 -3.37
N TRP A 87 -3.93 -8.56 -2.13
CA TRP A 87 -2.82 -9.29 -1.55
C TRP A 87 -3.21 -10.72 -1.15
N LEU A 88 -4.30 -10.86 -0.41
CA LEU A 88 -4.70 -12.16 0.16
C LEU A 88 -4.95 -13.25 -0.89
N TYR A 89 -5.45 -12.85 -2.06
CA TYR A 89 -5.76 -13.75 -3.18
C TYR A 89 -4.92 -13.48 -4.43
N GLN A 90 -3.85 -12.70 -4.31
CA GLN A 90 -2.94 -12.36 -5.41
C GLN A 90 -3.66 -11.85 -6.67
N ARG A 91 -4.71 -11.07 -6.47
CA ARG A 91 -5.51 -10.49 -7.55
C ARG A 91 -4.78 -9.31 -8.19
N GLU A 92 -5.00 -9.11 -9.49
CA GLU A 92 -4.47 -7.95 -10.19
C GLU A 92 -4.95 -6.65 -9.54
N GLY A 93 -4.00 -5.73 -9.28
CA GLY A 93 -4.28 -4.41 -8.73
C GLY A 93 -4.80 -3.43 -9.77
N TYR A 94 -5.20 -2.24 -9.31
CA TYR A 94 -5.52 -1.08 -10.15
C TYR A 94 -4.78 0.16 -9.63
N HIS A 95 -3.46 0.03 -9.42
CA HIS A 95 -2.69 1.08 -8.74
C HIS A 95 -1.66 1.78 -9.64
N ALA A 96 -1.17 1.12 -10.69
CA ALA A 96 -0.21 1.72 -11.60
C ALA A 96 -0.37 1.16 -13.02
N VAL A 97 -0.09 1.99 -14.02
CA VAL A 97 -0.08 1.58 -15.42
C VAL A 97 1.36 1.57 -15.91
N GLY A 98 1.88 0.41 -16.29
CA GLY A 98 3.25 0.29 -16.76
C GLY A 98 3.75 -1.14 -16.77
N LEU A 99 4.99 -1.30 -17.21
CA LEU A 99 5.67 -2.59 -17.28
C LEU A 99 7.00 -2.52 -16.52
N ILE A 100 7.36 -3.63 -15.88
CA ILE A 100 8.70 -3.91 -15.38
C ILE A 100 9.11 -5.24 -16.02
N ASP A 101 10.25 -5.27 -16.71
CA ASP A 101 10.75 -6.46 -17.43
C ASP A 101 9.71 -7.10 -18.36
N GLY A 102 8.87 -6.26 -19.00
CA GLY A 102 7.81 -6.72 -19.90
C GLY A 102 6.53 -7.19 -19.21
N GLU A 103 6.49 -7.21 -17.88
CA GLU A 103 5.35 -7.68 -17.09
C GLU A 103 4.52 -6.50 -16.53
N SER A 104 3.20 -6.67 -16.46
CA SER A 104 2.29 -5.66 -15.91
C SER A 104 2.58 -5.35 -14.44
N VAL A 105 2.79 -4.08 -14.10
CA VAL A 105 3.00 -3.61 -12.74
C VAL A 105 1.80 -3.98 -11.85
N ASN A 106 0.58 -3.78 -12.31
CA ASN A 106 -0.62 -4.15 -11.56
C ASN A 106 -0.72 -5.65 -11.24
N LYS A 107 -0.13 -6.49 -12.09
CA LYS A 107 -0.17 -7.94 -11.96
C LYS A 107 0.94 -8.49 -11.09
N ARG A 108 2.14 -7.89 -11.19
CA ARG A 108 3.37 -8.47 -10.66
C ARG A 108 4.01 -7.66 -9.52
N CYS A 109 3.50 -6.46 -9.23
CA CYS A 109 3.97 -5.64 -8.11
C CYS A 109 2.91 -5.50 -7.03
N VAL A 110 3.38 -5.33 -5.80
CA VAL A 110 2.55 -5.02 -4.63
C VAL A 110 2.30 -3.52 -4.58
N GLY A 111 1.05 -3.09 -4.61
CA GLY A 111 0.67 -1.69 -4.45
C GLY A 111 0.43 -1.35 -2.98
N VAL A 112 1.19 -0.39 -2.44
CA VAL A 112 1.04 0.10 -1.06
C VAL A 112 0.62 1.56 -1.07
N CYS A 113 -0.54 1.87 -0.50
CA CYS A 113 -1.07 3.22 -0.36
C CYS A 113 -0.87 3.72 1.06
N ILE A 114 -0.17 4.84 1.21
CA ILE A 114 0.03 5.53 2.48
C ILE A 114 -1.01 6.64 2.58
N VAL A 115 -1.84 6.62 3.62
CA VAL A 115 -2.90 7.61 3.83
C VAL A 115 -2.32 8.99 4.11
N GLY A 116 -2.77 9.98 3.36
CA GLY A 116 -2.37 11.38 3.46
C GLY A 116 -1.82 11.94 2.15
N ASN A 117 -1.35 13.17 2.22
CA ASN A 117 -0.74 13.88 1.10
C ASN A 117 0.55 14.58 1.56
N GLY A 118 1.69 14.11 1.07
CA GLY A 118 3.00 14.63 1.47
C GLY A 118 3.27 16.10 1.08
N ASN A 119 2.40 16.72 0.26
CA ASN A 119 2.43 18.16 0.02
C ASN A 119 1.71 18.96 1.12
N LEU A 120 0.83 18.32 1.90
CA LEU A 120 -0.02 18.98 2.90
C LEU A 120 0.35 18.62 4.34
N GLN A 121 0.94 17.43 4.55
CA GLN A 121 1.24 16.91 5.88
C GLN A 121 2.43 15.96 5.85
N LYS A 122 3.13 15.86 6.97
CA LYS A 122 4.20 14.88 7.16
C LYS A 122 3.63 13.48 7.40
N MET A 123 4.43 12.47 7.09
CA MET A 123 4.16 11.12 7.51
C MET A 123 4.25 11.01 9.04
N THR A 124 3.38 10.23 9.67
CA THR A 124 3.49 10.00 11.12
C THR A 124 4.65 9.04 11.42
N PRO A 125 5.22 9.08 12.64
CA PRO A 125 6.21 8.08 13.08
C PRO A 125 5.66 6.66 12.98
N GLU A 126 4.38 6.46 13.28
CA GLU A 126 3.68 5.18 13.22
C GLU A 126 3.58 4.67 11.78
N GLN A 127 3.32 5.54 10.81
CA GLN A 127 3.35 5.18 9.38
C GLN A 127 4.75 4.76 8.93
N LYS A 128 5.79 5.47 9.35
CA LYS A 128 7.19 5.09 9.02
C LYS A 128 7.52 3.71 9.58
N HIS A 129 7.17 3.46 10.83
CA HIS A 129 7.38 2.15 11.44
C HIS A 129 6.58 1.04 10.72
N ALA A 130 5.32 1.31 10.39
CA ALA A 130 4.48 0.37 9.63
C ALA A 130 5.06 0.04 8.25
N ILE A 131 5.68 1.02 7.56
CA ILE A 131 6.38 0.80 6.29
C ILE A 131 7.55 -0.16 6.48
N ALA A 132 8.38 0.04 7.51
CA ALA A 132 9.51 -0.83 7.81
C ALA A 132 9.05 -2.28 8.06
N LEU A 133 8.04 -2.46 8.92
CA LEU A 133 7.47 -3.78 9.22
C LEU A 133 6.87 -4.46 7.97
N LEU A 134 6.14 -3.71 7.15
CA LEU A 134 5.57 -4.25 5.92
C LEU A 134 6.66 -4.62 4.90
N TYR A 135 7.71 -3.82 4.79
CA TYR A 135 8.85 -4.12 3.93
C TYR A 135 9.57 -5.40 4.38
N ASP A 136 9.82 -5.56 5.69
CA ASP A 136 10.42 -6.76 6.26
C ASP A 136 9.53 -7.99 5.97
N TYR A 137 8.23 -7.88 6.19
CA TYR A 137 7.27 -8.93 5.87
C TYR A 137 7.32 -9.34 4.39
N LEU A 138 7.29 -8.39 3.46
CA LEU A 138 7.32 -8.67 2.03
C LEU A 138 8.68 -9.23 1.58
N SER A 139 9.77 -8.84 2.26
CA SER A 139 11.12 -9.32 1.99
C SER A 139 11.28 -10.83 2.25
N VAL A 140 10.49 -11.41 3.17
CA VAL A 140 10.46 -12.86 3.42
C VAL A 140 10.04 -13.63 2.16
N PHE A 141 9.21 -13.03 1.31
CA PHE A 141 8.77 -13.60 0.03
C PHE A 141 9.69 -13.25 -1.14
N GLY A 142 10.86 -12.62 -0.87
CA GLY A 142 11.80 -12.18 -1.90
C GLY A 142 11.41 -10.87 -2.59
N ILE A 143 10.37 -10.17 -2.11
CA ILE A 143 9.89 -8.89 -2.68
C ILE A 143 10.69 -7.76 -2.03
N LYS A 144 11.82 -7.39 -2.64
CA LYS A 144 12.78 -6.42 -2.08
C LYS A 144 12.93 -5.14 -2.90
N ASN A 145 12.61 -5.18 -4.19
CA ASN A 145 12.63 -3.99 -5.04
C ASN A 145 11.46 -3.08 -4.67
N PHE A 146 11.65 -1.76 -4.79
CA PHE A 146 10.58 -0.80 -4.51
C PHE A 146 10.71 0.43 -5.41
N TYR A 147 9.57 1.04 -5.70
CA TYR A 147 9.44 2.10 -6.69
C TYR A 147 8.44 3.16 -6.22
N PRO A 148 8.69 4.46 -6.50
CA PRO A 148 7.64 5.46 -6.40
C PRO A 148 6.68 5.31 -7.60
N HIS A 149 5.39 5.50 -7.40
CA HIS A 149 4.40 5.46 -8.48
C HIS A 149 4.74 6.44 -9.63
N ALA A 150 5.38 7.56 -9.30
CA ALA A 150 5.78 8.59 -10.27
C ALA A 150 6.60 8.07 -11.46
N ILE A 151 7.38 6.98 -11.30
CA ILE A 151 8.16 6.42 -12.42
C ILE A 151 7.29 5.80 -13.51
N PHE A 152 6.06 5.40 -13.17
CA PHE A 152 5.09 4.82 -14.10
C PHE A 152 4.15 5.85 -14.73
N SER A 153 4.28 7.14 -14.35
CA SER A 153 3.45 8.21 -14.89
C SER A 153 4.16 9.55 -14.89
N LYS A 154 4.47 10.09 -16.07
CA LYS A 154 5.11 11.41 -16.23
C LYS A 154 4.31 12.59 -15.66
N LYS A 155 3.03 12.41 -15.38
CA LYS A 155 2.11 13.45 -14.88
C LYS A 155 1.86 13.36 -13.36
N LYS A 156 2.48 12.42 -12.64
CA LYS A 156 2.21 12.19 -11.23
C LYS A 156 3.47 12.38 -10.40
N THR A 157 3.30 12.96 -9.22
CA THR A 157 4.35 13.10 -8.19
C THR A 157 4.13 12.15 -7.01
N CYS A 158 3.40 11.08 -7.22
CA CYS A 158 2.98 10.11 -6.19
C CYS A 158 4.04 9.02 -5.96
N PRO A 159 4.41 8.71 -4.72
CA PRO A 159 4.18 9.56 -3.56
C PRO A 159 4.99 10.85 -3.71
N THR A 160 4.68 11.92 -2.96
CA THR A 160 5.44 13.16 -3.05
C THR A 160 6.91 12.96 -2.66
N ALA A 161 7.79 13.90 -3.03
CA ALA A 161 9.21 13.83 -2.67
C ALA A 161 9.43 13.69 -1.15
N ASN A 162 8.60 14.38 -0.33
CA ASN A 162 8.67 14.27 1.13
C ASN A 162 8.33 12.85 1.60
N TYR A 163 7.23 12.27 1.12
CA TYR A 163 6.87 10.89 1.47
C TYR A 163 7.88 9.89 0.93
N TRP A 164 8.43 10.11 -0.26
CA TRP A 164 9.46 9.24 -0.79
C TRP A 164 10.72 9.21 0.09
N LYS A 165 11.16 10.39 0.56
CA LYS A 165 12.28 10.47 1.52
C LYS A 165 11.96 9.70 2.79
N ASP A 166 10.78 9.90 3.38
CA ASP A 166 10.34 9.19 4.59
C ASP A 166 10.28 7.67 4.40
N ILE A 167 9.87 7.20 3.22
CA ILE A 167 9.88 5.77 2.86
C ILE A 167 11.30 5.23 2.83
N LEU A 168 12.24 5.92 2.15
CA LEU A 168 13.64 5.51 2.10
C LEU A 168 14.25 5.40 3.49
N GLU A 169 14.05 6.41 4.34
CA GLU A 169 14.49 6.38 5.73
C GLU A 169 13.91 5.18 6.50
N ALA A 170 12.62 4.90 6.34
CA ALA A 170 11.94 3.82 7.04
C ALA A 170 12.48 2.43 6.70
N ILE A 171 12.89 2.21 5.45
CA ILE A 171 13.43 0.92 4.99
C ILE A 171 14.96 0.83 5.05
N GLY A 172 15.64 1.87 5.58
CA GLY A 172 17.08 1.86 5.82
C GLY A 172 17.93 2.19 4.59
N TRP A 173 17.42 3.04 3.71
CA TRP A 173 18.14 3.56 2.50
C TRP A 173 18.56 5.01 2.65
#